data_7abf69a8bd6dd5678705344dedb6319a
#
_entry.id   7abf69a8bd6dd5678705344dedb6319a
#
_cell.length_a   1.000
_cell.length_b   1.000
_cell.length_c   1.000
_cell.angle_alpha   90.00
_cell.angle_beta   90.00
_cell.angle_gamma   90.00
#
_symmetry.space_group_name_H-M   'P 1'
#
loop_
_entity.id
_entity.type
_entity.pdbx_description
1 polymer ?
#
loop_
_entity_poly.entity_id
_entity_poly.type
_entity_poly.pdbx_seq_one_letter_code
_entity_poly.pdbx_strand_id
1 'polypeptide(L)'
;MQIGYTVNVNLFRGALMVKIITDSASDFEPNELKKLMIDCIPLSVNFGDEEYKDNVTISKDEFFDKLKNTTETVKTSQPSLHDIVEEFEVAEHSKDGGVAIFMSSKISGTANTAQIACDMIGCKNVYVIDSLTASAGQKLLVEYAVKLRRQGKNSKEIYEEIERIKTKISLLACLDTLEYLHNGGRVSQTKAMFATVARIKPVIRLSGGNVELLAKSFNIKRGIKSLAERLEREELNPYFPVYVMYSDNESLANDLTSDIKRLLPNVHSVETVKVGAVIGSHIGTNACGIAFVKL
;
A
#
# COMPACT_ATOMS: atom_id res chain seq x y z
N MET A 1 21.91 -15.96 -30.21
CA MET A 1 21.95 -14.51 -30.51
C MET A 1 21.41 -13.78 -29.30
N GLN A 2 22.33 -13.42 -28.36
CA GLN A 2 21.99 -12.75 -27.10
C GLN A 2 21.81 -11.26 -27.38
N ILE A 3 20.58 -10.76 -27.26
CA ILE A 3 20.33 -9.33 -27.29
C ILE A 3 20.52 -8.80 -25.86
N GLY A 4 21.72 -8.33 -25.58
CA GLY A 4 22.04 -7.64 -24.34
C GLY A 4 21.40 -6.25 -24.35
N TYR A 5 20.41 -6.03 -23.49
CA TYR A 5 19.92 -4.68 -23.18
C TYR A 5 20.97 -4.01 -22.28
N THR A 6 21.85 -3.27 -22.88
CA THR A 6 22.75 -2.35 -22.17
C THR A 6 21.89 -1.17 -21.71
N VAL A 7 21.46 -1.17 -20.45
CA VAL A 7 20.88 0.01 -19.83
C VAL A 7 21.95 1.07 -19.81
N ASN A 8 21.69 2.19 -20.48
CA ASN A 8 22.62 3.29 -20.65
C ASN A 8 22.75 4.06 -19.31
N VAL A 9 23.64 3.57 -18.44
CA VAL A 9 23.92 4.13 -17.09
C VAL A 9 24.45 5.56 -17.14
N ASN A 10 24.84 6.06 -18.32
CA ASN A 10 25.41 7.40 -18.49
C ASN A 10 24.39 8.54 -18.54
N LEU A 11 23.08 8.27 -18.61
CA LEU A 11 22.04 9.32 -18.57
C LEU A 11 21.77 9.88 -17.16
N PHE A 12 22.32 9.26 -16.12
CA PHE A 12 22.11 9.65 -14.71
C PHE A 12 23.33 10.29 -14.03
N ARG A 13 24.40 10.61 -14.76
CA ARG A 13 25.55 11.34 -14.21
C ARG A 13 25.17 12.80 -13.93
N GLY A 14 24.66 13.03 -12.70
CA GLY A 14 24.28 14.35 -12.20
C GLY A 14 22.86 14.46 -11.65
N ALA A 15 22.01 13.45 -11.85
CA ALA A 15 20.68 13.42 -11.22
C ALA A 15 20.82 13.08 -9.73
N LEU A 16 20.08 13.80 -8.89
CA LEU A 16 19.93 13.46 -7.47
C LEU A 16 19.37 12.04 -7.35
N MET A 17 20.08 11.17 -6.64
CA MET A 17 19.74 9.76 -6.44
C MET A 17 19.15 9.53 -5.04
N VAL A 18 18.23 10.40 -4.63
CA VAL A 18 17.50 10.23 -3.37
C VAL A 18 16.94 8.82 -3.29
N LYS A 19 17.27 8.09 -2.24
CA LYS A 19 16.70 6.77 -2.00
C LYS A 19 15.23 6.89 -1.63
N ILE A 20 14.39 6.12 -2.31
CA ILE A 20 12.98 5.98 -1.96
C ILE A 20 12.80 4.61 -1.35
N ILE A 21 12.42 4.61 -0.07
CA ILE A 21 12.28 3.40 0.74
C ILE A 21 10.80 3.24 1.11
N THR A 22 10.31 2.00 1.10
CA THR A 22 8.94 1.67 1.52
C THR A 22 8.90 0.30 2.18
N ASP A 23 7.74 -0.13 2.63
CA ASP A 23 7.49 -1.50 3.06
C ASP A 23 6.62 -2.28 2.06
N SER A 24 6.54 -3.60 2.22
CA SER A 24 5.81 -4.46 1.27
C SER A 24 4.29 -4.25 1.27
N ALA A 25 3.73 -3.59 2.30
CA ALA A 25 2.30 -3.24 2.33
C ALA A 25 1.92 -2.16 1.29
N SER A 26 2.89 -1.62 0.54
CA SER A 26 2.67 -0.77 -0.63
C SER A 26 2.27 -1.52 -1.90
N ASP A 27 2.28 -2.86 -1.86
CA ASP A 27 1.80 -3.77 -2.91
C ASP A 27 2.49 -3.65 -4.27
N PHE A 28 3.71 -3.09 -4.33
CA PHE A 28 4.51 -3.10 -5.54
C PHE A 28 4.88 -4.53 -5.96
N GLU A 29 4.96 -4.76 -7.28
CA GLU A 29 5.58 -5.97 -7.82
C GLU A 29 7.11 -5.84 -7.81
N PRO A 30 7.88 -6.94 -7.69
CA PRO A 30 9.34 -6.90 -7.68
C PRO A 30 9.94 -6.20 -8.92
N ASN A 31 9.32 -6.38 -10.06
CA ASN A 31 9.75 -5.73 -11.30
C ASN A 31 9.50 -4.21 -11.30
N GLU A 32 8.41 -3.75 -10.65
CA GLU A 32 8.13 -2.32 -10.48
C GLU A 32 9.16 -1.68 -9.55
N LEU A 33 9.44 -2.31 -8.39
CA LEU A 33 10.45 -1.84 -7.43
C LEU A 33 11.79 -1.65 -8.12
N LYS A 34 12.26 -2.64 -8.87
CA LYS A 34 13.50 -2.58 -9.63
C LYS A 34 13.49 -1.49 -10.69
N LYS A 35 12.44 -1.38 -11.49
CA LYS A 35 12.29 -0.38 -12.55
C LYS A 35 12.24 1.05 -12.00
N LEU A 36 11.62 1.23 -10.84
CA LEU A 36 11.46 2.51 -10.18
C LEU A 36 12.61 2.83 -9.22
N MET A 37 13.55 1.90 -9.00
CA MET A 37 14.65 2.03 -8.03
C MET A 37 14.11 2.41 -6.65
N ILE A 38 13.20 1.57 -6.14
CA ILE A 38 12.59 1.67 -4.81
C ILE A 38 13.18 0.54 -3.96
N ASP A 39 13.66 0.88 -2.78
CA ASP A 39 14.10 -0.08 -1.78
C ASP A 39 12.87 -0.48 -0.92
N CYS A 40 12.57 -1.78 -0.86
CA CYS A 40 11.37 -2.27 -0.18
C CYS A 40 11.75 -3.22 0.96
N ILE A 41 11.38 -2.85 2.18
CA ILE A 41 11.61 -3.66 3.37
C ILE A 41 10.41 -4.59 3.57
N PRO A 42 10.60 -5.93 3.46
CA PRO A 42 9.47 -6.85 3.54
C PRO A 42 8.97 -7.02 4.98
N LEU A 43 7.65 -7.00 5.14
CA LEU A 43 7.00 -7.48 6.35
C LEU A 43 6.93 -9.01 6.32
N SER A 44 6.63 -9.64 7.46
CA SER A 44 6.45 -11.08 7.57
C SER A 44 4.97 -11.46 7.67
N VAL A 45 4.66 -12.64 7.13
CA VAL A 45 3.36 -13.31 7.25
C VAL A 45 3.58 -14.72 7.79
N ASN A 46 2.81 -15.10 8.82
CA ASN A 46 2.95 -16.36 9.50
C ASN A 46 1.69 -17.22 9.35
N PHE A 47 1.85 -18.44 8.89
CA PHE A 47 0.87 -19.52 8.91
C PHE A 47 1.29 -20.53 9.97
N GLY A 48 0.68 -20.45 11.18
CA GLY A 48 1.19 -21.20 12.32
C GLY A 48 2.65 -20.88 12.60
N ASP A 49 3.52 -21.90 12.53
CA ASP A 49 4.96 -21.77 12.76
C ASP A 49 5.77 -21.44 11.50
N GLU A 50 5.12 -21.40 10.32
CA GLU A 50 5.79 -21.07 9.06
C GLU A 50 5.81 -19.57 8.84
N GLU A 51 7.00 -18.98 8.78
CA GLU A 51 7.19 -17.55 8.48
C GLU A 51 7.60 -17.34 7.01
N TYR A 52 6.94 -16.36 6.39
CA TYR A 52 7.24 -15.92 5.02
C TYR A 52 7.48 -14.41 4.99
N LYS A 53 8.41 -13.97 4.15
CA LYS A 53 8.61 -12.56 3.80
C LYS A 53 7.74 -12.21 2.61
N ASP A 54 6.86 -11.22 2.79
CA ASP A 54 5.88 -10.78 1.79
C ASP A 54 6.57 -10.37 0.49
N ASN A 55 6.14 -10.98 -0.61
CA ASN A 55 6.64 -10.77 -1.96
C ASN A 55 8.15 -11.10 -2.17
N VAL A 56 8.74 -11.84 -1.21
CA VAL A 56 10.14 -12.34 -1.27
C VAL A 56 10.18 -13.86 -1.20
N THR A 57 9.62 -14.47 -0.15
CA THR A 57 9.57 -15.92 0.03
C THR A 57 8.18 -16.52 -0.15
N ILE A 58 7.18 -15.69 -0.34
CA ILE A 58 5.83 -16.06 -0.76
C ILE A 58 5.33 -15.01 -1.75
N SER A 59 4.89 -15.43 -2.91
CA SER A 59 4.25 -14.56 -3.90
C SER A 59 2.79 -14.25 -3.50
N LYS A 60 2.20 -13.24 -4.14
CA LYS A 60 0.79 -12.89 -3.92
C LYS A 60 -0.15 -14.05 -4.27
N ASP A 61 0.13 -14.79 -5.34
CA ASP A 61 -0.68 -15.93 -5.78
C ASP A 61 -0.59 -17.09 -4.78
N GLU A 62 0.63 -17.50 -4.42
CA GLU A 62 0.86 -18.56 -3.42
C GLU A 62 0.22 -18.23 -2.08
N PHE A 63 0.29 -16.97 -1.66
CA PHE A 63 -0.33 -16.52 -0.42
C PHE A 63 -1.86 -16.75 -0.44
N PHE A 64 -2.55 -16.28 -1.48
CA PHE A 64 -4.00 -16.44 -1.54
C PHE A 64 -4.43 -17.89 -1.72
N ASP A 65 -3.65 -18.70 -2.45
CA ASP A 65 -3.91 -20.14 -2.55
C ASP A 65 -3.75 -20.83 -1.18
N LYS A 66 -2.72 -20.48 -0.41
CA LYS A 66 -2.52 -20.98 0.94
C LYS A 66 -3.61 -20.47 1.90
N LEU A 67 -4.00 -19.19 1.80
CA LEU A 67 -5.05 -18.60 2.63
C LEU A 67 -6.41 -19.29 2.46
N LYS A 68 -6.78 -19.70 1.24
CA LYS A 68 -8.02 -20.43 0.95
C LYS A 68 -8.07 -21.82 1.57
N ASN A 69 -6.91 -22.43 1.76
CA ASN A 69 -6.78 -23.83 2.21
C ASN A 69 -6.38 -23.95 3.69
N THR A 70 -6.14 -22.85 4.40
CA THR A 70 -5.81 -22.88 5.83
C THR A 70 -7.05 -22.68 6.70
N THR A 71 -7.05 -23.33 7.87
CA THR A 71 -7.98 -23.06 8.97
C THR A 71 -7.33 -22.22 10.08
N GLU A 72 -6.05 -21.92 9.94
CA GLU A 72 -5.29 -21.17 10.94
C GLU A 72 -5.48 -19.66 10.74
N THR A 73 -5.40 -18.92 11.84
CA THR A 73 -5.35 -17.46 11.78
C THR A 73 -3.97 -17.02 11.29
N VAL A 74 -3.94 -16.39 10.13
CA VAL A 74 -2.71 -15.81 9.57
C VAL A 74 -2.35 -14.55 10.35
N LYS A 75 -1.09 -14.44 10.76
CA LYS A 75 -0.56 -13.30 11.50
C LYS A 75 0.46 -12.55 10.65
N THR A 76 0.61 -11.26 10.91
CA THR A 76 1.63 -10.43 10.26
C THR A 76 2.52 -9.78 11.30
N SER A 77 3.78 -9.57 10.97
CA SER A 77 4.72 -8.80 11.76
C SER A 77 5.44 -7.74 10.93
N GLN A 78 5.74 -6.63 11.58
CA GLN A 78 6.53 -5.56 11.00
C GLN A 78 7.97 -6.03 10.71
N PRO A 79 8.75 -5.33 9.87
CA PRO A 79 10.17 -5.60 9.69
C PRO A 79 10.92 -5.51 11.01
N SER A 80 12.03 -6.22 11.12
CA SER A 80 12.91 -6.09 12.28
C SER A 80 13.54 -4.69 12.33
N LEU A 81 13.88 -4.23 13.54
CA LEU A 81 14.62 -2.98 13.69
C LEU A 81 15.96 -3.02 12.93
N HIS A 82 16.60 -4.20 12.90
CA HIS A 82 17.87 -4.42 12.20
C HIS A 82 17.71 -4.19 10.68
N ASP A 83 16.69 -4.79 10.04
CA ASP A 83 16.45 -4.64 8.61
C ASP A 83 16.24 -3.16 8.20
N ILE A 84 15.57 -2.39 9.08
CA ILE A 84 15.32 -0.96 8.86
C ILE A 84 16.61 -0.15 9.04
N VAL A 85 17.40 -0.46 10.08
CA VAL A 85 18.67 0.22 10.36
C VAL A 85 19.65 0.04 9.20
N GLU A 86 19.82 -1.18 8.70
CA GLU A 86 20.72 -1.45 7.56
C GLU A 86 20.35 -0.59 6.33
N GLU A 87 19.07 -0.51 6.01
CA GLU A 87 18.59 0.26 4.85
C GLU A 87 18.77 1.77 5.06
N PHE A 88 18.56 2.24 6.30
CA PHE A 88 18.72 3.66 6.65
C PHE A 88 20.18 4.09 6.71
N GLU A 89 21.10 3.23 7.16
CA GLU A 89 22.55 3.51 7.12
C GLU A 89 23.02 3.70 5.67
N VAL A 90 22.57 2.85 4.74
CA VAL A 90 22.87 2.99 3.32
C VAL A 90 22.33 4.32 2.77
N ALA A 91 21.11 4.70 3.14
CA ALA A 91 20.49 5.94 2.70
C ALA A 91 21.16 7.18 3.31
N GLU A 92 21.47 7.16 4.61
CA GLU A 92 22.11 8.28 5.32
C GLU A 92 23.52 8.57 4.79
N HIS A 93 24.29 7.52 4.45
CA HIS A 93 25.62 7.66 3.86
C HIS A 93 25.61 7.98 2.35
N SER A 94 24.42 7.93 1.71
CA SER A 94 24.30 8.36 0.32
C SER A 94 24.39 9.88 0.22
N LYS A 95 24.92 10.38 -0.90
CA LYS A 95 25.09 11.83 -1.14
C LYS A 95 23.77 12.60 -1.02
N ASP A 96 22.67 12.01 -1.43
CA ASP A 96 21.39 12.67 -1.63
C ASP A 96 20.33 12.28 -0.58
N GLY A 97 20.72 11.41 0.39
CA GLY A 97 19.86 10.96 1.47
C GLY A 97 18.70 10.06 1.00
N GLY A 98 17.63 10.00 1.79
CA GLY A 98 16.49 9.15 1.52
C GLY A 98 15.16 9.68 2.04
N VAL A 99 14.07 9.14 1.48
CA VAL A 99 12.70 9.33 1.98
C VAL A 99 12.07 7.95 2.13
N ALA A 100 11.66 7.62 3.35
CA ALA A 100 11.10 6.33 3.72
C ALA A 100 9.61 6.48 4.03
N ILE A 101 8.74 5.86 3.21
CA ILE A 101 7.29 5.98 3.27
C ILE A 101 6.71 4.64 3.69
N PHE A 102 6.21 4.56 4.91
CA PHE A 102 5.67 3.33 5.49
C PHE A 102 4.16 3.38 5.65
N MET A 103 3.55 2.20 5.75
CA MET A 103 2.13 2.07 6.03
C MET A 103 1.76 2.77 7.35
N SER A 104 0.47 3.11 7.49
CA SER A 104 -0.05 3.85 8.64
C SER A 104 0.37 3.27 9.99
N SER A 105 0.88 4.14 10.87
CA SER A 105 1.23 3.83 12.25
C SER A 105 0.02 3.42 13.12
N LYS A 106 -1.20 3.66 12.64
CA LYS A 106 -2.44 3.28 13.32
C LYS A 106 -2.81 1.80 13.12
N ILE A 107 -2.23 1.15 12.10
CA ILE A 107 -2.50 -0.26 11.77
C ILE A 107 -1.25 -1.15 11.79
N SER A 108 -0.04 -0.55 11.83
CA SER A 108 1.23 -1.26 11.97
C SER A 108 2.22 -0.47 12.81
N GLY A 109 3.14 -1.15 13.48
CA GLY A 109 4.26 -0.50 14.18
C GLY A 109 5.41 -0.05 13.27
N THR A 110 5.37 -0.38 11.96
CA THR A 110 6.50 -0.18 11.03
C THR A 110 7.01 1.26 11.02
N ALA A 111 6.14 2.26 10.85
CA ALA A 111 6.54 3.67 10.81
C ALA A 111 7.17 4.14 12.13
N ASN A 112 6.65 3.66 13.27
CA ASN A 112 7.21 3.99 14.59
C ASN A 112 8.59 3.34 14.77
N THR A 113 8.76 2.08 14.38
CA THR A 113 10.06 1.39 14.43
C THR A 113 11.07 2.05 13.50
N ALA A 114 10.63 2.52 12.34
CA ALA A 114 11.47 3.29 11.41
C ALA A 114 11.94 4.62 12.03
N GLN A 115 11.07 5.32 12.75
CA GLN A 115 11.48 6.53 13.47
C GLN A 115 12.53 6.22 14.55
N ILE A 116 12.32 5.13 15.32
CA ILE A 116 13.30 4.67 16.32
C ILE A 116 14.65 4.34 15.65
N ALA A 117 14.65 3.64 14.52
CA ALA A 117 15.85 3.34 13.75
C ALA A 117 16.60 4.63 13.35
N CYS A 118 15.86 5.59 12.82
CA CYS A 118 16.40 6.89 12.41
C CYS A 118 17.04 7.65 13.60
N ASP A 119 16.36 7.66 14.75
CA ASP A 119 16.87 8.30 15.96
C ASP A 119 18.14 7.60 16.48
N MET A 120 18.20 6.27 16.44
CA MET A 120 19.35 5.47 16.87
C MET A 120 20.62 5.75 16.07
N ILE A 121 20.53 5.86 14.76
CA ILE A 121 21.68 6.13 13.90
C ILE A 121 21.94 7.63 13.69
N GLY A 122 21.06 8.48 14.22
CA GLY A 122 21.19 9.94 14.13
C GLY A 122 20.99 10.47 12.72
N CYS A 123 19.96 10.00 12.01
CA CYS A 123 19.64 10.43 10.63
C CYS A 123 19.56 11.96 10.53
N LYS A 124 20.22 12.49 9.49
CA LYS A 124 20.16 13.92 9.11
C LYS A 124 19.60 14.11 7.71
N ASN A 125 19.76 13.09 6.86
CA ASN A 125 19.41 13.14 5.45
C ASN A 125 18.32 12.11 5.08
N VAL A 126 17.86 11.28 6.03
CA VAL A 126 16.75 10.34 5.85
C VAL A 126 15.51 10.88 6.55
N TYR A 127 14.41 10.95 5.83
CA TYR A 127 13.12 11.43 6.32
C TYR A 127 12.10 10.29 6.36
N VAL A 128 11.53 10.04 7.54
CA VAL A 128 10.52 9.00 7.76
C VAL A 128 9.12 9.59 7.65
N ILE A 129 8.25 8.95 6.88
CA ILE A 129 6.86 9.36 6.66
C ILE A 129 5.92 8.23 7.07
N ASP A 130 5.04 8.52 8.02
CA ASP A 130 3.81 7.76 8.24
C ASP A 130 2.81 8.16 7.14
N SER A 131 2.50 7.23 6.24
CA SER A 131 1.63 7.50 5.10
C SER A 131 0.17 7.76 5.46
N LEU A 132 -0.26 7.40 6.67
CA LEU A 132 -1.66 7.38 7.12
C LEU A 132 -2.58 6.53 6.21
N THR A 133 -2.00 5.65 5.42
CA THR A 133 -2.69 4.77 4.48
C THR A 133 -1.95 3.42 4.37
N ALA A 134 -2.31 2.59 3.40
CA ALA A 134 -1.66 1.33 3.07
C ALA A 134 -1.98 0.96 1.62
N SER A 135 -1.42 -0.16 1.12
CA SER A 135 -1.75 -0.73 -0.18
C SER A 135 -1.63 0.31 -1.31
N ALA A 136 -2.58 0.37 -2.21
CA ALA A 136 -2.62 1.31 -3.32
C ALA A 136 -2.53 2.79 -2.88
N GLY A 137 -3.01 3.14 -1.68
CA GLY A 137 -2.86 4.50 -1.15
C GLY A 137 -1.41 4.85 -0.82
N GLN A 138 -0.68 3.91 -0.23
CA GLN A 138 0.77 4.05 0.02
C GLN A 138 1.55 4.03 -1.31
N LYS A 139 1.18 3.16 -2.25
CA LYS A 139 1.75 3.09 -3.61
C LYS A 139 1.69 4.44 -4.31
N LEU A 140 0.55 5.14 -4.27
CA LEU A 140 0.39 6.50 -4.83
C LEU A 140 1.43 7.49 -4.28
N LEU A 141 1.69 7.47 -2.97
CA LEU A 141 2.68 8.36 -2.34
C LEU A 141 4.10 8.01 -2.77
N VAL A 142 4.43 6.72 -2.80
CA VAL A 142 5.77 6.23 -3.21
C VAL A 142 6.05 6.57 -4.67
N GLU A 143 5.09 6.36 -5.57
CA GLU A 143 5.22 6.75 -6.99
C GLU A 143 5.36 8.25 -7.17
N TYR A 144 4.64 9.03 -6.36
CA TYR A 144 4.79 10.48 -6.38
C TYR A 144 6.18 10.92 -5.89
N ALA A 145 6.73 10.28 -4.86
CA ALA A 145 8.11 10.51 -4.42
C ALA A 145 9.13 10.19 -5.53
N VAL A 146 8.93 9.08 -6.26
CA VAL A 146 9.76 8.74 -7.45
C VAL A 146 9.63 9.81 -8.54
N LYS A 147 8.42 10.33 -8.79
CA LYS A 147 8.19 11.41 -9.76
C LYS A 147 8.93 12.68 -9.35
N LEU A 148 8.86 13.08 -8.08
CA LEU A 148 9.58 14.25 -7.55
C LEU A 148 11.10 14.08 -7.64
N ARG A 149 11.62 12.89 -7.31
CA ARG A 149 13.03 12.53 -7.50
C ARG A 149 13.47 12.73 -8.96
N ARG A 150 12.67 12.26 -9.93
CA ARG A 150 12.95 12.44 -11.37
C ARG A 150 12.90 13.91 -11.82
N GLN A 151 12.21 14.76 -11.09
CA GLN A 151 12.19 16.21 -11.29
C GLN A 151 13.37 16.93 -10.64
N GLY A 152 14.29 16.19 -10.00
CA GLY A 152 15.49 16.73 -9.35
C GLY A 152 15.26 17.30 -7.96
N LYS A 153 14.15 16.96 -7.30
CA LYS A 153 13.90 17.34 -5.91
C LYS A 153 14.81 16.59 -4.95
N ASN A 154 15.34 17.28 -3.93
CA ASN A 154 16.12 16.67 -2.87
C ASN A 154 15.21 15.94 -1.84
N SER A 155 15.82 15.18 -0.92
CA SER A 155 15.10 14.39 0.06
C SER A 155 14.15 15.21 0.93
N LYS A 156 14.55 16.41 1.36
CA LYS A 156 13.72 17.32 2.16
C LYS A 156 12.51 17.84 1.38
N GLU A 157 12.73 18.28 0.15
CA GLU A 157 11.64 18.76 -0.71
C GLU A 157 10.62 17.64 -1.03
N ILE A 158 11.09 16.40 -1.24
CA ILE A 158 10.23 15.24 -1.44
C ILE A 158 9.42 14.98 -0.17
N TYR A 159 10.08 14.96 0.99
CA TYR A 159 9.43 14.79 2.29
C TYR A 159 8.29 15.80 2.49
N GLU A 160 8.58 17.10 2.31
CA GLU A 160 7.59 18.18 2.52
C GLU A 160 6.38 18.03 1.57
N GLU A 161 6.60 17.66 0.31
CA GLU A 161 5.52 17.43 -0.66
C GLU A 161 4.69 16.18 -0.33
N ILE A 162 5.31 15.08 0.09
CA ILE A 162 4.58 13.88 0.49
C ILE A 162 3.78 14.14 1.77
N GLU A 163 4.34 14.84 2.76
CA GLU A 163 3.61 15.26 3.97
C GLU A 163 2.36 16.09 3.64
N ARG A 164 2.46 16.96 2.65
CA ARG A 164 1.33 17.79 2.19
C ARG A 164 0.25 16.97 1.48
N ILE A 165 0.64 16.01 0.63
CA ILE A 165 -0.32 15.26 -0.20
C ILE A 165 -0.95 14.08 0.52
N LYS A 166 -0.27 13.45 1.51
CA LYS A 166 -0.74 12.23 2.17
C LYS A 166 -2.13 12.35 2.79
N THR A 167 -2.50 13.54 3.28
CA THR A 167 -3.83 13.80 3.87
C THR A 167 -4.95 13.86 2.83
N LYS A 168 -4.61 13.97 1.55
CA LYS A 168 -5.54 13.97 0.42
C LYS A 168 -5.78 12.57 -0.17
N ILE A 169 -5.03 11.57 0.29
CA ILE A 169 -5.24 10.18 -0.11
C ILE A 169 -6.55 9.67 0.49
N SER A 170 -7.34 9.03 -0.35
CA SER A 170 -8.54 8.31 0.05
C SER A 170 -8.43 6.86 -0.39
N LEU A 171 -8.69 5.93 0.52
CA LEU A 171 -8.72 4.50 0.25
C LEU A 171 -10.06 3.94 0.76
N LEU A 172 -10.81 3.31 -0.13
CA LEU A 172 -12.07 2.64 0.14
C LEU A 172 -12.00 1.19 -0.32
N ALA A 173 -12.58 0.26 0.43
CA ALA A 173 -12.65 -1.14 0.02
C ALA A 173 -13.97 -1.79 0.44
N CYS A 174 -14.47 -2.71 -0.39
CA CYS A 174 -15.54 -3.63 -0.03
C CYS A 174 -14.92 -5.01 0.24
N LEU A 175 -15.21 -5.57 1.41
CA LEU A 175 -14.67 -6.85 1.85
C LEU A 175 -15.77 -7.92 1.85
N ASP A 176 -15.35 -9.16 1.73
CA ASP A 176 -16.28 -10.29 1.86
C ASP A 176 -16.75 -10.50 3.29
N THR A 177 -15.86 -10.25 4.27
CA THR A 177 -16.12 -10.35 5.71
C THR A 177 -15.23 -9.38 6.49
N LEU A 178 -15.60 -9.05 7.73
CA LEU A 178 -14.71 -8.36 8.68
C LEU A 178 -13.84 -9.31 9.51
N GLU A 179 -13.99 -10.59 9.34
CA GLU A 179 -13.35 -11.62 10.17
C GLU A 179 -11.81 -11.47 10.16
N TYR A 180 -11.22 -11.30 8.99
CA TYR A 180 -9.77 -11.13 8.85
C TYR A 180 -9.25 -9.87 9.56
N LEU A 181 -9.94 -8.75 9.42
CA LEU A 181 -9.61 -7.51 10.14
C LEU A 181 -9.75 -7.67 11.66
N HIS A 182 -10.78 -8.39 12.11
CA HIS A 182 -11.01 -8.66 13.51
C HIS A 182 -9.93 -9.56 14.10
N ASN A 183 -9.66 -10.69 13.46
CA ASN A 183 -8.66 -11.66 13.90
C ASN A 183 -7.25 -11.04 13.91
N GLY A 184 -6.98 -10.14 12.96
CA GLY A 184 -5.76 -9.36 12.90
C GLY A 184 -5.69 -8.21 13.92
N GLY A 185 -6.78 -7.86 14.61
CA GLY A 185 -6.81 -6.75 15.58
C GLY A 185 -6.71 -5.35 14.97
N ARG A 186 -6.96 -5.16 13.67
CA ARG A 186 -6.88 -3.87 12.95
C ARG A 186 -8.21 -3.15 12.80
N VAL A 187 -9.20 -3.51 13.60
CA VAL A 187 -10.48 -2.80 13.74
C VAL A 187 -10.55 -2.16 15.12
N SER A 188 -10.39 -0.84 15.18
CA SER A 188 -10.19 -0.12 16.45
C SER A 188 -11.46 0.17 17.25
N GLN A 189 -12.66 0.03 16.71
CA GLN A 189 -13.85 0.59 17.38
C GLN A 189 -15.12 -0.23 17.29
N THR A 190 -15.17 -1.57 17.39
CA THR A 190 -16.53 -2.08 17.47
C THR A 190 -16.66 -3.57 17.85
N LYS A 191 -16.44 -3.89 19.10
CA LYS A 191 -17.01 -5.14 19.65
C LYS A 191 -18.53 -5.23 19.42
N ALA A 192 -19.23 -4.09 19.39
CA ALA A 192 -20.66 -4.00 19.12
C ALA A 192 -21.04 -4.22 17.64
N MET A 193 -20.12 -3.98 16.68
CA MET A 193 -20.37 -4.20 15.25
C MET A 193 -20.38 -5.69 14.87
N PHE A 194 -19.64 -6.53 15.60
CA PHE A 194 -19.48 -7.96 15.26
C PHE A 194 -20.69 -8.83 15.56
N ALA A 195 -21.55 -8.45 16.50
CA ALA A 195 -22.73 -9.24 16.86
C ALA A 195 -23.78 -9.36 15.72
N THR A 196 -23.68 -8.57 14.67
CA THR A 196 -24.64 -8.52 13.54
C THR A 196 -24.04 -8.86 12.17
N VAL A 197 -22.77 -9.30 12.09
CA VAL A 197 -21.93 -9.20 10.86
C VAL A 197 -21.91 -10.45 9.98
N ALA A 198 -22.47 -11.59 10.41
CA ALA A 198 -22.31 -12.88 9.69
C ALA A 198 -22.85 -12.93 8.25
N ARG A 199 -23.52 -11.88 7.76
CA ARG A 199 -24.12 -11.86 6.40
C ARG A 199 -23.94 -10.55 5.63
N ILE A 200 -23.09 -9.61 6.12
CA ILE A 200 -22.86 -8.35 5.42
C ILE A 200 -21.51 -8.32 4.71
N LYS A 201 -21.44 -7.56 3.63
CA LYS A 201 -20.24 -7.19 2.90
C LYS A 201 -19.88 -5.75 3.30
N PRO A 202 -18.91 -5.57 4.19
CA PRO A 202 -18.58 -4.25 4.70
C PRO A 202 -17.88 -3.41 3.65
N VAL A 203 -18.25 -2.13 3.58
CA VAL A 203 -17.49 -1.11 2.86
C VAL A 203 -16.74 -0.32 3.92
N ILE A 204 -15.42 -0.34 3.82
CA ILE A 204 -14.52 0.34 4.74
C ILE A 204 -13.81 1.51 4.06
N ARG A 205 -13.29 2.43 4.86
CA ARG A 205 -12.31 3.44 4.43
C ARG A 205 -11.13 3.48 5.38
N LEU A 206 -9.98 3.85 4.86
CA LEU A 206 -8.87 4.34 5.67
C LEU A 206 -9.01 5.86 5.80
N SER A 207 -9.12 6.34 7.04
CA SER A 207 -9.30 7.77 7.36
C SER A 207 -8.39 8.15 8.52
N GLY A 208 -7.50 9.12 8.30
CA GLY A 208 -6.50 9.50 9.31
C GLY A 208 -5.66 8.33 9.80
N GLY A 209 -5.44 7.34 8.94
CA GLY A 209 -4.68 6.13 9.24
C GLY A 209 -5.47 4.98 9.88
N ASN A 210 -6.73 5.18 10.28
CA ASN A 210 -7.58 4.18 10.92
C ASN A 210 -8.54 3.52 9.93
N VAL A 211 -8.84 2.24 10.17
CA VAL A 211 -9.90 1.53 9.44
C VAL A 211 -11.25 1.86 10.05
N GLU A 212 -12.14 2.41 9.23
CA GLU A 212 -13.52 2.77 9.62
C GLU A 212 -14.55 2.05 8.74
N LEU A 213 -15.66 1.62 9.34
CA LEU A 213 -16.80 1.11 8.56
C LEU A 213 -17.56 2.30 7.97
N LEU A 214 -17.63 2.34 6.64
CA LEU A 214 -18.31 3.41 5.90
C LEU A 214 -19.76 3.03 5.55
N ALA A 215 -20.00 1.76 5.19
CA ALA A 215 -21.31 1.26 4.82
C ALA A 215 -21.39 -0.26 4.95
N LYS A 216 -22.61 -0.80 4.87
CA LYS A 216 -22.90 -2.24 4.85
C LYS A 216 -23.61 -2.59 3.55
N SER A 217 -23.16 -3.62 2.86
CA SER A 217 -23.85 -4.23 1.72
C SER A 217 -24.23 -5.67 2.04
N PHE A 218 -25.24 -6.22 1.39
CA PHE A 218 -25.60 -7.65 1.50
C PHE A 218 -25.12 -8.46 0.32
N ASN A 219 -24.50 -7.79 -0.67
CA ASN A 219 -23.99 -8.40 -1.87
C ASN A 219 -22.65 -7.75 -2.23
N ILE A 220 -21.64 -8.58 -2.51
CA ILE A 220 -20.27 -8.08 -2.78
C ILE A 220 -20.23 -7.18 -4.03
N LYS A 221 -20.88 -7.58 -5.14
CA LYS A 221 -20.91 -6.78 -6.38
C LYS A 221 -21.59 -5.43 -6.16
N ARG A 222 -22.69 -5.38 -5.38
CA ARG A 222 -23.36 -4.12 -5.04
C ARG A 222 -22.47 -3.23 -4.15
N GLY A 223 -21.77 -3.83 -3.19
CA GLY A 223 -20.79 -3.13 -2.34
C GLY A 223 -19.67 -2.51 -3.16
N ILE A 224 -19.09 -3.28 -4.08
CA ILE A 224 -18.03 -2.83 -4.98
C ILE A 224 -18.53 -1.72 -5.92
N LYS A 225 -19.71 -1.88 -6.53
CA LYS A 225 -20.31 -0.83 -7.37
C LYS A 225 -20.48 0.48 -6.62
N SER A 226 -20.84 0.43 -5.34
CA SER A 226 -20.96 1.64 -4.51
C SER A 226 -19.66 2.41 -4.34
N LEU A 227 -18.49 1.78 -4.57
CA LEU A 227 -17.19 2.46 -4.55
C LEU A 227 -17.05 3.41 -5.75
N ALA A 228 -17.44 2.98 -6.95
CA ALA A 228 -17.45 3.83 -8.14
C ALA A 228 -18.44 5.00 -8.01
N GLU A 229 -19.63 4.75 -7.45
CA GLU A 229 -20.64 5.78 -7.19
C GLU A 229 -20.18 6.82 -6.14
N ARG A 230 -19.32 6.40 -5.20
CA ARG A 230 -18.69 7.32 -4.23
C ARG A 230 -17.57 8.11 -4.86
N LEU A 231 -16.74 7.46 -5.69
CA LEU A 231 -15.67 8.12 -6.42
C LEU A 231 -16.19 9.21 -7.34
N GLU A 232 -17.34 8.99 -7.99
CA GLU A 232 -18.01 9.99 -8.86
C GLU A 232 -18.34 11.31 -8.14
N ARG A 233 -18.50 11.27 -6.82
CA ARG A 233 -18.85 12.44 -5.99
C ARG A 233 -17.63 13.19 -5.45
N GLU A 234 -16.42 12.69 -5.74
CA GLU A 234 -15.17 13.27 -5.24
C GLU A 234 -14.53 14.14 -6.32
N GLU A 235 -13.92 15.22 -5.91
CA GLU A 235 -13.06 16.03 -6.78
C GLU A 235 -11.66 15.40 -6.85
N LEU A 236 -11.39 14.75 -7.98
CA LEU A 236 -10.15 14.00 -8.18
C LEU A 236 -9.00 14.92 -8.60
N ASN A 237 -7.82 14.68 -8.06
CA ASN A 237 -6.61 15.33 -8.53
C ASN A 237 -6.16 14.69 -9.87
N PRO A 238 -6.18 15.44 -10.99
CA PRO A 238 -5.94 14.89 -12.33
C PRO A 238 -4.47 14.45 -12.58
N TYR A 239 -3.57 14.76 -11.66
CA TYR A 239 -2.14 14.37 -11.77
C TYR A 239 -1.84 12.98 -11.25
N PHE A 240 -2.85 12.29 -10.67
CA PHE A 240 -2.72 10.96 -10.08
C PHE A 240 -3.68 9.97 -10.73
N PRO A 241 -3.28 8.71 -10.87
CA PRO A 241 -4.19 7.65 -11.27
C PRO A 241 -5.22 7.36 -10.17
N VAL A 242 -6.32 6.72 -10.55
CA VAL A 242 -7.16 5.96 -9.64
C VAL A 242 -6.67 4.53 -9.65
N TYR A 243 -6.30 3.99 -8.48
CA TYR A 243 -5.99 2.59 -8.34
C TYR A 243 -7.23 1.79 -7.97
N VAL A 244 -7.45 0.69 -8.69
CA VAL A 244 -8.37 -0.38 -8.30
C VAL A 244 -7.53 -1.51 -7.73
N MET A 245 -7.74 -1.82 -6.45
CA MET A 245 -7.04 -2.90 -5.76
C MET A 245 -7.94 -4.11 -5.56
N TYR A 246 -7.38 -5.33 -5.62
CA TYR A 246 -8.11 -6.57 -5.42
C TYR A 246 -7.26 -7.63 -4.71
N SER A 247 -7.91 -8.56 -4.03
CA SER A 247 -7.24 -9.69 -3.38
C SER A 247 -6.92 -10.82 -4.37
N ASP A 248 -7.80 -11.77 -4.52
CA ASP A 248 -7.62 -12.98 -5.34
C ASP A 248 -8.57 -13.08 -6.54
N ASN A 249 -9.57 -12.21 -6.61
CA ASN A 249 -10.60 -12.24 -7.64
C ASN A 249 -10.50 -11.01 -8.56
N GLU A 250 -9.69 -11.13 -9.61
CA GLU A 250 -9.45 -10.07 -10.58
C GLU A 250 -10.73 -9.63 -11.33
N SER A 251 -11.73 -10.53 -11.46
CA SER A 251 -12.98 -10.16 -12.15
C SER A 251 -13.72 -9.03 -11.42
N LEU A 252 -13.61 -8.96 -10.09
CA LEU A 252 -14.19 -7.87 -9.31
C LEU A 252 -13.51 -6.52 -9.62
N ALA A 253 -12.20 -6.53 -9.83
CA ALA A 253 -11.45 -5.34 -10.23
C ALA A 253 -11.80 -4.89 -11.65
N ASN A 254 -11.98 -5.84 -12.58
CA ASN A 254 -12.38 -5.56 -13.95
C ASN A 254 -13.80 -4.96 -14.01
N ASP A 255 -14.75 -5.50 -13.24
CA ASP A 255 -16.10 -4.97 -13.11
C ASP A 255 -16.05 -3.51 -12.54
N LEU A 256 -15.29 -3.29 -11.47
CA LEU A 256 -15.14 -1.96 -10.85
C LEU A 256 -14.47 -0.95 -11.78
N THR A 257 -13.41 -1.36 -12.48
CA THR A 257 -12.72 -0.53 -13.48
C THR A 257 -13.67 -0.10 -14.60
N SER A 258 -14.52 -1.02 -15.06
CA SER A 258 -15.53 -0.74 -16.08
C SER A 258 -16.58 0.26 -15.59
N ASP A 259 -17.06 0.10 -14.35
CA ASP A 259 -17.98 1.04 -13.71
C ASP A 259 -17.37 2.43 -13.54
N ILE A 260 -16.11 2.52 -13.09
CA ILE A 260 -15.39 3.80 -12.94
C ILE A 260 -15.27 4.50 -14.30
N LYS A 261 -14.80 3.82 -15.34
CA LYS A 261 -14.65 4.41 -16.69
C LYS A 261 -15.99 4.87 -17.28
N ARG A 262 -17.07 4.18 -16.94
CA ARG A 262 -18.43 4.55 -17.39
C ARG A 262 -18.95 5.78 -16.66
N LEU A 263 -18.74 5.91 -15.33
CA LEU A 263 -19.22 7.03 -14.52
C LEU A 263 -18.31 8.27 -14.62
N LEU A 264 -17.02 8.05 -14.81
CA LEU A 264 -15.98 9.09 -14.89
C LEU A 264 -15.22 8.98 -16.22
N PRO A 265 -15.84 9.30 -17.37
CA PRO A 265 -15.20 9.13 -18.69
C PRO A 265 -13.94 9.98 -18.88
N ASN A 266 -13.77 11.03 -18.07
CA ASN A 266 -12.61 11.94 -18.11
C ASN A 266 -11.55 11.60 -17.04
N VAL A 267 -11.66 10.48 -16.32
CA VAL A 267 -10.62 10.06 -15.38
C VAL A 267 -9.31 9.84 -16.14
N HIS A 268 -8.21 10.41 -15.63
CA HIS A 268 -6.92 10.41 -16.33
C HIS A 268 -6.41 8.99 -16.61
N SER A 269 -6.34 8.16 -15.57
CA SER A 269 -6.00 6.73 -15.68
C SER A 269 -6.67 5.93 -14.56
N VAL A 270 -6.97 4.67 -14.86
CA VAL A 270 -7.40 3.67 -13.88
C VAL A 270 -6.45 2.49 -14.00
N GLU A 271 -5.70 2.23 -12.94
CA GLU A 271 -4.71 1.17 -12.86
C GLU A 271 -5.15 0.11 -11.85
N THR A 272 -4.71 -1.13 -12.03
CA THR A 272 -5.06 -2.22 -11.13
C THR A 272 -3.84 -2.68 -10.35
N VAL A 273 -4.06 -3.07 -9.09
CA VAL A 273 -3.02 -3.66 -8.24
C VAL A 273 -3.60 -4.84 -7.45
N LYS A 274 -2.91 -5.99 -7.51
CA LYS A 274 -3.19 -7.11 -6.63
C LYS A 274 -2.53 -6.86 -5.29
N VAL A 275 -3.27 -7.01 -4.19
CA VAL A 275 -2.70 -6.83 -2.85
C VAL A 275 -1.76 -7.97 -2.48
N GLY A 276 -0.74 -7.68 -1.68
CA GLY A 276 0.22 -8.65 -1.17
C GLY A 276 -0.29 -9.43 0.04
N ALA A 277 0.59 -10.28 0.58
CA ALA A 277 0.25 -11.18 1.67
C ALA A 277 -0.08 -10.43 2.97
N VAL A 278 0.62 -9.34 3.27
CA VAL A 278 0.38 -8.54 4.48
C VAL A 278 -1.01 -7.93 4.47
N ILE A 279 -1.37 -7.23 3.39
CA ILE A 279 -2.71 -6.63 3.26
C ILE A 279 -3.77 -7.73 3.16
N GLY A 280 -3.51 -8.78 2.36
CA GLY A 280 -4.39 -9.93 2.17
C GLY A 280 -4.75 -10.64 3.48
N SER A 281 -3.81 -10.77 4.42
CA SER A 281 -4.03 -11.36 5.75
C SER A 281 -5.12 -10.63 6.56
N HIS A 282 -5.34 -9.35 6.29
CA HIS A 282 -6.30 -8.51 7.02
C HIS A 282 -7.61 -8.27 6.26
N ILE A 283 -7.60 -8.29 4.93
CA ILE A 283 -8.82 -8.07 4.14
C ILE A 283 -9.44 -9.36 3.60
N GLY A 284 -8.68 -10.46 3.57
CA GLY A 284 -9.14 -11.76 3.10
C GLY A 284 -9.32 -11.85 1.59
N THR A 285 -10.03 -12.91 1.18
CA THR A 285 -10.39 -13.19 -0.21
C THR A 285 -11.59 -12.35 -0.68
N ASN A 286 -11.79 -12.25 -2.01
CA ASN A 286 -12.90 -11.53 -2.63
C ASN A 286 -13.04 -10.05 -2.20
N ALA A 287 -11.96 -9.42 -1.76
CA ALA A 287 -11.93 -7.99 -1.48
C ALA A 287 -11.59 -7.19 -2.73
N CYS A 288 -12.20 -6.02 -2.87
CA CYS A 288 -11.89 -5.07 -3.93
C CYS A 288 -12.03 -3.64 -3.40
N GLY A 289 -11.18 -2.73 -3.87
CA GLY A 289 -11.13 -1.37 -3.36
C GLY A 289 -10.61 -0.36 -4.38
N ILE A 290 -10.60 0.90 -3.97
CA ILE A 290 -10.05 2.02 -4.75
C ILE A 290 -9.16 2.89 -3.87
N ALA A 291 -8.11 3.42 -4.47
CA ALA A 291 -7.31 4.50 -3.88
C ALA A 291 -7.15 5.64 -4.88
N PHE A 292 -7.26 6.86 -4.41
CA PHE A 292 -7.19 8.07 -5.22
C PHE A 292 -6.74 9.27 -4.40
N VAL A 293 -6.35 10.34 -5.08
CA VAL A 293 -5.98 11.62 -4.48
C VAL A 293 -7.08 12.65 -4.74
N LYS A 294 -7.54 13.32 -3.69
CA LYS A 294 -8.47 14.46 -3.79
C LYS A 294 -7.75 15.76 -4.16
N LEU A 295 -8.47 16.73 -4.73
CA LEU A 295 -7.97 18.08 -4.98
C LEU A 295 -7.55 18.82 -3.71
#